data_44f1fcc66b83b4ca0913b92fb019df3a
#
_entry.id   44f1fcc66b83b4ca0913b92fb019df3a
#
_cell.length_a   1.000
_cell.length_b   1.000
_cell.length_c   1.000
_cell.angle_alpha   90.00
_cell.angle_beta   90.00
_cell.angle_gamma   90.00
#
_symmetry.space_group_name_H-M   'P 1'
#
loop_
_entity.id
_entity.type
_entity.pdbx_description
1 polymer ?
#
loop_
_entity_poly.entity_id
_entity_poly.type
_entity_poly.pdbx_seq_one_letter_code
_entity_poly.pdbx_strand_id
1 'polypeptide(L)'
;CTVHARERPFRGTILPTHASVHVYADAREQRREEQNMALRLDEVVATRDQAAALGIRAGDFVSFDPRVEVTESGFVKSRHLDDKASVAVLMALLERYGRTGDRPRLPVAIYLTTYEEVGHGAAPVPEGAREFLAVDMGAVGDDLGTDEHKVSICAKDSSGPYDRRMTTRLVELAEREGL
;
A
#
# COMPACT_ATOMS: atom_id res chain seq x y z
N CYS A 1 16.33 -2.01 -0.56
CA CYS A 1 15.28 -2.72 -1.31
C CYS A 1 15.65 -4.17 -1.54
N THR A 2 14.69 -4.96 -1.96
CA THR A 2 14.85 -6.38 -2.27
C THR A 2 14.41 -6.66 -3.71
N VAL A 3 15.29 -7.27 -4.50
CA VAL A 3 14.98 -7.79 -5.84
C VAL A 3 14.49 -9.22 -5.69
N HIS A 4 13.30 -9.51 -6.17
CA HIS A 4 12.67 -10.83 -6.10
C HIS A 4 12.95 -11.62 -7.36
N ALA A 5 14.18 -12.10 -7.51
CA ALA A 5 14.53 -13.00 -8.60
C ALA A 5 13.97 -14.41 -8.36
N ARG A 6 13.93 -15.21 -9.42
CA ARG A 6 13.22 -16.50 -9.42
C ARG A 6 13.73 -17.48 -8.36
N GLU A 7 15.04 -17.56 -8.15
CA GLU A 7 15.64 -18.57 -7.27
C GLU A 7 15.81 -18.09 -5.84
N ARG A 8 16.20 -16.83 -5.66
CA ARG A 8 16.37 -16.21 -4.36
C ARG A 8 16.25 -14.68 -4.44
N PRO A 9 15.92 -14.02 -3.35
CA PRO A 9 15.97 -12.56 -3.32
C PRO A 9 17.42 -12.05 -3.22
N PHE A 10 17.62 -10.83 -3.73
CA PHE A 10 18.88 -10.08 -3.61
C PHE A 10 18.62 -8.73 -2.94
N ARG A 11 19.62 -8.26 -2.21
CA ARG A 11 19.56 -6.91 -1.62
C ARG A 11 20.14 -5.89 -2.61
N GLY A 12 19.67 -4.64 -2.46
CA GLY A 12 20.18 -3.54 -3.25
C GLY A 12 19.71 -2.19 -2.75
N THR A 13 20.23 -1.15 -3.38
CA THR A 13 19.91 0.24 -3.08
C THR A 13 19.50 0.96 -4.37
N ILE A 14 18.41 1.68 -4.34
CA ILE A 14 17.98 2.55 -5.44
C ILE A 14 18.66 3.90 -5.26
N LEU A 15 19.39 4.33 -6.29
CA LEU A 15 20.17 5.54 -6.32
C LEU A 15 19.87 6.33 -7.60
N PRO A 16 19.97 7.69 -7.56
CA PRO A 16 20.05 8.47 -8.78
C PRO A 16 21.28 8.04 -9.61
N THR A 17 21.17 8.04 -10.93
CA THR A 17 22.29 7.73 -11.83
C THR A 17 23.44 8.71 -11.68
N HIS A 18 23.14 10.00 -11.38
CA HIS A 18 24.09 11.03 -11.02
C HIS A 18 24.07 11.27 -9.50
N ALA A 19 24.59 10.33 -8.74
CA ALA A 19 24.44 10.32 -7.28
C ALA A 19 25.39 11.27 -6.53
N SER A 20 26.49 11.68 -7.13
CA SER A 20 27.54 12.46 -6.44
C SER A 20 27.69 13.86 -7.01
N VAL A 21 27.50 14.86 -6.17
CA VAL A 21 27.73 16.28 -6.52
C VAL A 21 29.20 16.60 -6.79
N HIS A 22 30.13 15.74 -6.40
CA HIS A 22 31.56 15.89 -6.69
C HIS A 22 31.94 15.41 -8.09
N VAL A 23 31.06 14.65 -8.74
CA VAL A 23 31.29 14.07 -10.07
C VAL A 23 30.34 14.67 -11.11
N TYR A 24 29.09 14.89 -10.75
CA TYR A 24 28.02 15.32 -11.64
C TYR A 24 27.52 16.70 -11.24
N ALA A 25 27.57 17.67 -12.13
CA ALA A 25 27.15 19.05 -11.87
C ALA A 25 25.64 19.14 -11.59
N ASP A 26 24.86 18.29 -12.22
CA ASP A 26 23.38 18.24 -12.13
C ASP A 26 22.85 17.32 -11.02
N ALA A 27 23.70 16.72 -10.21
CA ALA A 27 23.28 15.74 -9.18
C ALA A 27 22.25 16.30 -8.18
N ARG A 28 22.21 17.61 -7.96
CA ARG A 28 21.24 18.27 -7.07
C ARG A 28 19.89 18.53 -7.75
N GLU A 29 19.89 18.65 -9.08
CA GLU A 29 18.74 19.06 -9.88
C GLU A 29 18.10 17.89 -10.61
N GLN A 30 18.82 16.75 -10.71
CA GLN A 30 18.33 15.56 -11.37
C GLN A 30 17.02 15.07 -10.73
N ARG A 31 15.96 15.01 -11.53
CA ARG A 31 14.67 14.51 -11.08
C ARG A 31 14.77 13.02 -10.76
N ARG A 32 14.04 12.60 -9.72
CA ARG A 32 13.93 11.18 -9.34
C ARG A 32 12.81 10.52 -10.15
N GLU A 33 13.07 10.34 -11.42
CA GLU A 33 12.21 9.68 -12.39
C GLU A 33 12.84 8.35 -12.79
N GLU A 34 12.05 7.42 -13.31
CA GLU A 34 12.50 6.05 -13.64
C GLU A 34 13.80 6.02 -14.44
N GLN A 35 13.91 6.84 -15.50
CA GLN A 35 15.11 6.92 -16.34
C GLN A 35 16.36 7.47 -15.63
N ASN A 36 16.18 8.14 -14.51
CA ASN A 36 17.22 8.78 -13.73
C ASN A 36 17.62 7.98 -12.48
N MET A 37 17.03 6.82 -12.28
CA MET A 37 17.27 5.95 -11.14
C MET A 37 17.90 4.65 -11.57
N ALA A 38 18.78 4.12 -10.74
CA ALA A 38 19.40 2.81 -10.94
C ALA A 38 19.33 2.01 -9.64
N LEU A 39 19.14 0.72 -9.78
CA LEU A 39 19.25 -0.23 -8.69
C LEU A 39 20.68 -0.78 -8.66
N ARG A 40 21.38 -0.46 -7.58
CA ARG A 40 22.69 -1.03 -7.28
C ARG A 40 22.51 -2.27 -6.44
N LEU A 41 22.94 -3.42 -6.94
CA LEU A 41 22.92 -4.68 -6.18
C LEU A 41 24.02 -4.70 -5.14
N ASP A 42 23.75 -5.32 -3.99
CA ASP A 42 24.73 -5.59 -2.94
C ASP A 42 25.51 -6.91 -3.26
N GLU A 43 25.88 -7.05 -4.52
CA GLU A 43 26.62 -8.20 -5.08
C GLU A 43 27.81 -7.69 -5.88
N VAL A 44 28.82 -8.54 -6.05
CA VAL A 44 30.02 -8.20 -6.83
C VAL A 44 29.73 -8.44 -8.31
N VAL A 45 28.98 -7.54 -8.92
CA VAL A 45 28.62 -7.55 -10.34
C VAL A 45 28.87 -6.15 -10.93
N ALA A 46 29.38 -6.13 -12.16
CA ALA A 46 29.68 -4.90 -12.89
C ALA A 46 29.05 -4.87 -14.29
N THR A 47 28.53 -5.99 -14.77
CA THR A 47 27.96 -6.10 -16.12
C THR A 47 26.57 -6.72 -16.08
N ARG A 48 25.80 -6.47 -17.14
CA ARG A 48 24.49 -7.09 -17.36
C ARG A 48 24.55 -8.62 -17.32
N ASP A 49 25.57 -9.21 -17.94
CA ASP A 49 25.71 -10.66 -18.01
C ASP A 49 26.01 -11.27 -16.64
N GLN A 50 26.78 -10.57 -15.81
CA GLN A 50 27.02 -11.00 -14.42
C GLN A 50 25.73 -10.92 -13.60
N ALA A 51 24.93 -9.87 -13.74
CA ALA A 51 23.63 -9.77 -13.06
C ALA A 51 22.66 -10.86 -13.56
N ALA A 52 22.64 -11.13 -14.86
CA ALA A 52 21.84 -12.20 -15.46
C ALA A 52 22.27 -13.60 -14.97
N ALA A 53 23.57 -13.81 -14.73
CA ALA A 53 24.10 -15.05 -14.18
C ALA A 53 23.64 -15.31 -12.73
N LEU A 54 23.26 -14.27 -11.98
CA LEU A 54 22.59 -14.38 -10.67
C LEU A 54 21.12 -14.79 -10.79
N GLY A 55 20.57 -14.88 -12.01
CA GLY A 55 19.16 -15.17 -12.25
C GLY A 55 18.25 -13.94 -12.25
N ILE A 56 18.83 -12.74 -12.16
CA ILE A 56 18.08 -11.47 -12.17
C ILE A 56 17.73 -11.12 -13.63
N ARG A 57 16.46 -10.77 -13.87
CA ARG A 57 15.94 -10.49 -15.22
C ARG A 57 15.05 -9.24 -15.23
N ALA A 58 14.90 -8.66 -16.39
CA ALA A 58 13.86 -7.65 -16.61
C ALA A 58 12.48 -8.27 -16.34
N GLY A 59 11.67 -7.57 -15.54
CA GLY A 59 10.37 -8.05 -15.08
C GLY A 59 10.39 -8.62 -13.66
N ASP A 60 11.54 -8.82 -13.03
CA ASP A 60 11.62 -9.17 -11.62
C ASP A 60 11.13 -8.00 -10.76
N PHE A 61 10.35 -8.31 -9.72
CA PHE A 61 9.83 -7.30 -8.80
C PHE A 61 10.91 -6.77 -7.87
N VAL A 62 10.79 -5.49 -7.54
CA VAL A 62 11.61 -4.84 -6.53
C VAL A 62 10.72 -4.27 -5.45
N SER A 63 10.90 -4.70 -4.21
CA SER A 63 10.19 -4.15 -3.07
C SER A 63 11.08 -3.25 -2.22
N PHE A 64 10.49 -2.16 -1.73
CA PHE A 64 11.12 -1.33 -0.71
C PHE A 64 10.96 -1.96 0.67
N ASP A 65 11.96 -1.81 1.51
CA ASP A 65 11.85 -2.21 2.92
C ASP A 65 10.77 -1.38 3.60
N PRO A 66 9.83 -1.97 4.31
CA PRO A 66 8.73 -1.24 4.94
C PRO A 66 9.20 -0.33 6.08
N ARG A 67 10.32 -0.65 6.74
CA ARG A 67 10.90 0.08 7.87
C ARG A 67 9.86 0.35 8.96
N VAL A 68 9.22 -0.73 9.41
CA VAL A 68 8.20 -0.67 10.44
C VAL A 68 8.83 -0.25 11.77
N GLU A 69 8.24 0.75 12.39
CA GLU A 69 8.55 1.20 13.74
C GLU A 69 7.24 1.34 14.53
N VAL A 70 7.20 0.76 15.70
CA VAL A 70 6.11 0.97 16.66
C VAL A 70 6.70 1.73 17.83
N THR A 71 6.22 2.94 18.06
CA THR A 71 6.72 3.80 19.14
C THR A 71 6.10 3.42 20.48
N GLU A 72 6.74 3.80 21.60
CA GLU A 72 6.19 3.59 22.95
C GLU A 72 4.84 4.31 23.14
N SER A 73 4.62 5.40 22.42
CA SER A 73 3.34 6.16 22.42
C SER A 73 2.24 5.51 21.57
N GLY A 74 2.53 4.39 20.89
CA GLY A 74 1.56 3.62 20.12
C GLY A 74 1.46 3.99 18.64
N PHE A 75 2.27 4.93 18.14
CA PHE A 75 2.31 5.20 16.71
C PHE A 75 2.98 4.08 15.93
N VAL A 76 2.40 3.75 14.78
CA VAL A 76 2.96 2.83 13.80
C VAL A 76 3.44 3.66 12.60
N LYS A 77 4.74 3.60 12.33
CA LYS A 77 5.35 4.24 11.16
C LYS A 77 5.86 3.16 10.21
N SER A 78 5.50 3.26 8.96
CA SER A 78 5.95 2.32 7.94
C SER A 78 5.76 2.91 6.55
N ARG A 79 6.47 2.38 5.56
CA ARG A 79 6.03 2.49 4.17
C ARG A 79 4.84 1.55 3.94
N HIS A 80 4.04 1.86 2.95
CA HIS A 80 2.95 0.99 2.49
C HIS A 80 1.82 0.79 3.52
N LEU A 81 1.63 1.74 4.46
CA LEU A 81 0.44 1.76 5.31
C LEU A 81 -0.83 1.98 4.48
N ASP A 82 -0.71 2.71 3.43
CA ASP A 82 -1.63 2.74 2.30
C ASP A 82 -1.29 1.57 1.35
N ASP A 83 -2.12 0.50 1.25
CA ASP A 83 -3.28 0.31 2.15
C ASP A 83 -3.14 -0.97 3.01
N LYS A 84 -1.95 -1.29 3.47
CA LYS A 84 -1.72 -2.44 4.36
C LYS A 84 -2.33 -2.25 5.74
N ALA A 85 -2.61 -1.01 6.16
CA ALA A 85 -3.29 -0.76 7.43
C ALA A 85 -4.72 -1.29 7.41
N SER A 86 -5.50 -1.02 6.36
CA SER A 86 -6.85 -1.56 6.19
C SER A 86 -6.84 -3.07 6.05
N VAL A 87 -5.86 -3.63 5.32
CA VAL A 87 -5.68 -5.09 5.26
C VAL A 87 -5.49 -5.68 6.67
N ALA A 88 -4.67 -5.05 7.51
CA ALA A 88 -4.45 -5.51 8.89
C ALA A 88 -5.73 -5.45 9.73
N VAL A 89 -6.54 -4.42 9.58
CA VAL A 89 -7.86 -4.29 10.24
C VAL A 89 -8.80 -5.43 9.80
N LEU A 90 -8.88 -5.71 8.50
CA LEU A 90 -9.71 -6.80 7.97
C LEU A 90 -9.22 -8.18 8.45
N MET A 91 -7.91 -8.38 8.53
CA MET A 91 -7.33 -9.61 9.07
C MET A 91 -7.63 -9.78 10.56
N ALA A 92 -7.55 -8.70 11.35
CA ALA A 92 -7.92 -8.73 12.77
C ALA A 92 -9.41 -9.05 12.97
N LEU A 93 -10.28 -8.57 12.09
CA LEU A 93 -11.70 -8.93 12.08
C LEU A 93 -11.90 -10.43 11.82
N LEU A 94 -11.20 -11.00 10.85
CA LEU A 94 -11.26 -12.45 10.56
C LEU A 94 -10.73 -13.28 11.74
N GLU A 95 -9.63 -12.87 12.34
CA GLU A 95 -9.08 -13.51 13.54
C GLU A 95 -10.09 -13.49 14.69
N ARG A 96 -10.74 -12.36 14.92
CA ARG A 96 -11.80 -12.23 15.93
C ARG A 96 -12.92 -13.25 15.66
N TYR A 97 -13.44 -13.33 14.44
CA TYR A 97 -14.47 -14.31 14.10
C TYR A 97 -14.00 -15.76 14.32
N GLY A 98 -12.75 -16.07 13.99
CA GLY A 98 -12.16 -17.39 14.25
C GLY A 98 -12.09 -17.73 15.73
N ARG A 99 -11.73 -16.75 16.57
CA ARG A 99 -11.53 -16.90 18.02
C ARG A 99 -12.83 -16.95 18.80
N THR A 100 -13.79 -16.05 18.49
CA THR A 100 -15.05 -15.91 19.25
C THR A 100 -16.13 -16.86 18.76
N GLY A 101 -16.02 -17.36 17.54
CA GLY A 101 -17.08 -18.12 16.88
C GLY A 101 -18.22 -17.25 16.35
N ASP A 102 -18.17 -15.93 16.54
CA ASP A 102 -19.15 -15.00 15.98
C ASP A 102 -19.21 -15.16 14.45
N ARG A 103 -20.37 -14.82 13.90
CA ARG A 103 -20.58 -14.84 12.45
C ARG A 103 -21.30 -13.58 12.01
N PRO A 104 -20.93 -12.99 10.88
CA PRO A 104 -21.71 -11.90 10.31
C PRO A 104 -23.11 -12.41 9.94
N ARG A 105 -24.11 -11.55 10.05
CA ARG A 105 -25.50 -11.89 9.73
C ARG A 105 -25.72 -12.17 8.24
N LEU A 106 -24.89 -11.57 7.41
CA LEU A 106 -24.90 -11.75 5.95
C LEU A 106 -23.58 -12.37 5.52
N PRO A 107 -23.58 -13.13 4.41
CA PRO A 107 -22.33 -13.56 3.81
C PRO A 107 -21.45 -12.36 3.47
N VAL A 108 -20.21 -12.39 3.92
CA VAL A 108 -19.20 -11.35 3.66
C VAL A 108 -18.04 -11.99 2.93
N ALA A 109 -17.64 -11.40 1.81
CA ALA A 109 -16.40 -11.71 1.12
C ALA A 109 -15.42 -10.55 1.33
N ILE A 110 -14.21 -10.85 1.78
CA ILE A 110 -13.11 -9.90 1.84
C ILE A 110 -12.27 -10.12 0.59
N TYR A 111 -12.12 -9.08 -0.20
CA TYR A 111 -11.37 -9.08 -1.43
C TYR A 111 -10.17 -8.13 -1.31
N LEU A 112 -8.95 -8.66 -1.38
CA LEU A 112 -7.72 -7.89 -1.33
C LEU A 112 -7.21 -7.71 -2.75
N THR A 113 -7.21 -6.49 -3.24
CA THR A 113 -6.70 -6.16 -4.57
C THR A 113 -5.19 -5.96 -4.52
N THR A 114 -4.47 -6.41 -5.54
CA THR A 114 -3.00 -6.29 -5.59
C THR A 114 -2.52 -5.22 -6.57
N TYR A 115 -3.43 -4.63 -7.35
CA TYR A 115 -3.13 -3.64 -8.38
C TYR A 115 -3.92 -2.34 -8.20
N GLU A 116 -4.48 -2.11 -7.03
CA GLU A 116 -5.27 -0.91 -6.75
C GLU A 116 -4.43 0.36 -6.93
N GLU A 117 -3.21 0.38 -6.39
CA GLU A 117 -2.24 1.50 -6.43
C GLU A 117 -1.77 1.89 -7.85
N VAL A 118 -2.08 1.09 -8.84
CA VAL A 118 -1.81 1.35 -10.25
C VAL A 118 -3.08 1.42 -11.10
N GLY A 119 -4.24 1.60 -10.45
CA GLY A 119 -5.53 1.83 -11.10
C GLY A 119 -6.23 0.58 -11.60
N HIS A 120 -5.91 -0.59 -11.04
CA HIS A 120 -6.51 -1.88 -11.42
C HIS A 120 -7.06 -2.64 -10.21
N GLY A 121 -7.61 -3.83 -10.43
CA GLY A 121 -7.90 -4.79 -9.37
C GLY A 121 -9.35 -4.84 -8.90
N ALA A 122 -10.13 -3.77 -9.08
CA ALA A 122 -11.55 -3.73 -8.68
C ALA A 122 -12.51 -4.27 -9.75
N ALA A 123 -12.02 -4.66 -10.92
CA ALA A 123 -12.87 -5.10 -12.03
C ALA A 123 -13.63 -6.43 -11.76
N PRO A 124 -13.05 -7.48 -11.15
CA PRO A 124 -13.81 -8.68 -10.81
C PRO A 124 -14.51 -8.50 -9.46
N VAL A 125 -15.76 -8.09 -9.48
CA VAL A 125 -16.64 -8.14 -8.32
C VAL A 125 -17.11 -9.59 -8.12
N PRO A 126 -17.05 -10.14 -6.89
CA PRO A 126 -17.55 -11.49 -6.63
C PRO A 126 -19.00 -11.65 -7.05
N GLU A 127 -19.30 -12.75 -7.73
CA GLU A 127 -20.66 -13.05 -8.18
C GLU A 127 -21.63 -13.07 -6.99
N GLY A 128 -22.77 -12.41 -7.14
CA GLY A 128 -23.79 -12.32 -6.10
C GLY A 128 -23.56 -11.22 -5.06
N ALA A 129 -22.46 -10.46 -5.12
CA ALA A 129 -22.27 -9.28 -4.28
C ALA A 129 -23.37 -8.24 -4.57
N ARG A 130 -24.03 -7.75 -3.51
CA ARG A 130 -25.09 -6.74 -3.60
C ARG A 130 -24.68 -5.39 -3.07
N GLU A 131 -23.76 -5.37 -2.14
CA GLU A 131 -23.18 -4.18 -1.55
C GLU A 131 -21.65 -4.33 -1.63
N PHE A 132 -20.97 -3.24 -1.92
CA PHE A 132 -19.52 -3.17 -1.99
C PHE A 132 -19.05 -2.03 -1.09
N LEU A 133 -18.19 -2.33 -0.14
CA LEU A 133 -17.58 -1.36 0.76
C LEU A 133 -16.07 -1.38 0.54
N ALA A 134 -15.54 -0.28 0.01
CA ALA A 134 -14.09 -0.08 -0.02
C ALA A 134 -13.60 0.33 1.37
N VAL A 135 -12.51 -0.28 1.80
CA VAL A 135 -11.81 0.08 3.03
C VAL A 135 -10.42 0.50 2.63
N ASP A 136 -10.11 1.76 2.85
CA ASP A 136 -8.90 2.40 2.36
C ASP A 136 -8.44 3.48 3.33
N MET A 137 -7.32 4.15 3.05
CA MET A 137 -6.83 5.27 3.85
C MET A 137 -7.78 6.46 3.81
N GLY A 138 -7.82 7.26 4.88
CA GLY A 138 -8.46 8.57 4.90
C GLY A 138 -7.45 9.67 4.61
N ALA A 139 -7.72 10.49 3.59
CA ALA A 139 -6.85 11.62 3.29
C ALA A 139 -6.90 12.66 4.41
N VAL A 140 -5.73 13.13 4.84
CA VAL A 140 -5.57 14.21 5.83
C VAL A 140 -4.97 15.43 5.15
N GLY A 141 -5.55 16.60 5.37
CA GLY A 141 -5.08 17.86 4.76
C GLY A 141 -5.97 19.03 5.10
N ASP A 142 -5.64 20.20 4.54
CA ASP A 142 -6.43 21.42 4.70
C ASP A 142 -7.85 21.21 4.17
N ASP A 143 -8.84 21.74 4.88
CA ASP A 143 -10.28 21.63 4.57
C ASP A 143 -10.89 20.21 4.64
N LEU A 144 -10.13 19.22 5.17
CA LEU A 144 -10.64 17.88 5.45
C LEU A 144 -10.92 17.71 6.94
N GLY A 145 -12.08 17.14 7.27
CA GLY A 145 -12.52 16.92 8.66
C GLY A 145 -11.93 15.68 9.32
N THR A 146 -10.89 15.10 8.77
CA THR A 146 -10.30 13.82 9.21
C THR A 146 -8.90 14.00 9.80
N ASP A 147 -8.53 13.09 10.68
CA ASP A 147 -7.20 12.93 11.23
C ASP A 147 -6.94 11.45 11.56
N GLU A 148 -5.74 11.13 12.03
CA GLU A 148 -5.35 9.76 12.37
C GLU A 148 -6.06 9.15 13.58
N HIS A 149 -6.91 9.91 14.26
CA HIS A 149 -7.69 9.46 15.42
C HIS A 149 -9.18 9.24 15.10
N LYS A 150 -9.57 9.37 13.84
CA LYS A 150 -10.96 9.28 13.39
C LYS A 150 -11.14 8.25 12.30
N VAL A 151 -12.34 7.71 12.22
CA VAL A 151 -12.77 6.95 11.03
C VAL A 151 -13.22 7.94 9.96
N SER A 152 -12.60 7.88 8.79
CA SER A 152 -12.97 8.68 7.64
C SER A 152 -14.05 7.99 6.83
N ILE A 153 -15.19 8.65 6.62
CA ILE A 153 -16.26 8.14 5.78
C ILE A 153 -16.33 9.00 4.51
N CYS A 154 -15.85 8.44 3.40
CA CYS A 154 -15.80 9.14 2.14
C CYS A 154 -17.21 9.22 1.52
N ALA A 155 -17.73 10.44 1.37
CA ALA A 155 -19.02 10.67 0.73
C ALA A 155 -18.90 10.80 -0.80
N LYS A 156 -17.70 11.12 -1.30
CA LYS A 156 -17.43 11.38 -2.71
C LYS A 156 -15.93 11.23 -2.99
N ASP A 157 -15.57 10.66 -4.11
CA ASP A 157 -14.21 10.65 -4.64
C ASP A 157 -14.11 11.34 -6.01
N SER A 158 -13.03 11.09 -6.76
CA SER A 158 -12.81 11.65 -8.10
C SER A 158 -13.81 11.12 -9.14
N SER A 159 -14.41 9.95 -8.94
CA SER A 159 -15.38 9.32 -9.83
C SER A 159 -16.82 9.76 -9.57
N GLY A 160 -17.08 10.37 -8.42
CA GLY A 160 -18.39 10.88 -8.06
C GLY A 160 -18.84 10.54 -6.64
N PRO A 161 -20.12 10.79 -6.30
CA PRO A 161 -20.66 10.49 -4.98
C PRO A 161 -20.87 8.99 -4.79
N TYR A 162 -20.59 8.51 -3.58
CA TYR A 162 -20.93 7.16 -3.13
C TYR A 162 -22.42 7.01 -2.83
N ASP A 163 -22.89 5.77 -2.65
CA ASP A 163 -24.28 5.50 -2.30
C ASP A 163 -24.67 6.21 -1.00
N ARG A 164 -25.61 7.14 -1.09
CA ARG A 164 -26.03 7.99 0.03
C ARG A 164 -26.57 7.17 1.21
N ARG A 165 -27.31 6.11 0.94
CA ARG A 165 -27.94 5.30 1.99
C ARG A 165 -26.88 4.57 2.81
N MET A 166 -25.89 3.98 2.13
CA MET A 166 -24.78 3.32 2.80
C MET A 166 -23.93 4.32 3.57
N THR A 167 -23.55 5.43 2.95
CA THR A 167 -22.80 6.51 3.62
C THR A 167 -23.50 7.02 4.87
N THR A 168 -24.80 7.30 4.81
CA THR A 168 -25.58 7.73 5.99
C THR A 168 -25.53 6.68 7.10
N ARG A 169 -25.71 5.41 6.78
CA ARG A 169 -25.65 4.33 7.79
C ARG A 169 -24.27 4.21 8.43
N LEU A 170 -23.20 4.42 7.67
CA LEU A 170 -21.83 4.39 8.20
C LEU A 170 -21.60 5.57 9.15
N VAL A 171 -22.06 6.77 8.79
CA VAL A 171 -21.99 7.96 9.67
C VAL A 171 -22.74 7.72 10.97
N GLU A 172 -24.00 7.28 10.91
CA GLU A 172 -24.81 6.97 12.10
C GLU A 172 -24.15 5.90 12.99
N LEU A 173 -23.49 4.93 12.37
CA LEU A 173 -22.74 3.90 13.09
C LEU A 173 -21.53 4.50 13.80
N ALA A 174 -20.72 5.30 13.10
CA ALA A 174 -19.53 5.93 13.66
C ALA A 174 -19.89 6.86 14.83
N GLU A 175 -20.91 7.70 14.67
CA GLU A 175 -21.42 8.59 15.74
C GLU A 175 -21.86 7.80 16.98
N ARG A 176 -22.57 6.70 16.78
CA ARG A 176 -23.04 5.85 17.89
C ARG A 176 -21.90 5.18 18.65
N GLU A 177 -20.84 4.79 17.96
CA GLU A 177 -19.66 4.13 18.54
C GLU A 177 -18.60 5.14 19.03
N GLY A 178 -18.79 6.43 18.77
CA GLY A 178 -17.86 7.50 19.18
C GLY A 178 -16.55 7.51 18.37
N LEU A 179 -16.61 7.15 17.09
CA LEU A 179 -15.48 7.04 16.17
C LEU A 179 -15.37 8.27 15.27
#